data_f758e8d1bb9d247350fe184dd1318bbe
#
_entry.id   f758e8d1bb9d247350fe184dd1318bbe
#
_cell.length_a   1.000
_cell.length_b   1.000
_cell.length_c   1.000
_cell.angle_alpha   90.00
_cell.angle_beta   90.00
_cell.angle_gamma   90.00
#
_symmetry.space_group_name_H-M   'P 1'
#
loop_
_entity.id
_entity.type
_entity.pdbx_description
1 polymer ?
#
loop_
_entity_poly.entity_id
_entity_poly.type
_entity_poly.pdbx_seq_one_letter_code
_entity_poly.pdbx_strand_id
1 'polypeptide(L)'
;MDQPAHRLTWALAAALDLVSIGYDVGNAFAEAPWGESEPFYMEVDDQFQEWWTQCLGNERILDGYVIPILHALQGHPEAPRLWDKYVTKIITEEMGFKATTHEPCLYFKYGDDGIELILRQVDDFKISAKNVDICNKIKDMLQARMTFPLNELGVIKKFNGIYVKQTRHYTLLNCEKYIEKVIGHHGWTQEHFANKPTPMNCYNQYITEIQTAKGPEEEKEKKALEKKNGFSYRQLLGELIYAYTICRLDIAVPIITLSQHASAPADVHYKALKQVAMYLYATKHHGITYWRQKPQMDLEDVPHYGTVSKQDQLFKYGDTYGALELHGACDSTWASDRSQRRSMGEIVLMLAGGAVYYRTHLQPTVALSSTEAEFTTMADAGKAALYIRWIMDEINCEQKQTTTIKVRNKQQLPPEIVKPVPIKADNVGAINIATAQQPTRRVKHVEMKYFAMLQWTEDKYVEYQYTNSATNYSDSLSKINGSTKHHEHFDISMGRQRPLYAIQLNVSKSAVNKCTLDYIMKM
;
A
#
# COMPACT_ATOMS: atom_id res chain seq x y z
N MET A 1 -0.11 11.56 -2.81
CA MET A 1 -0.75 10.22 -2.96
C MET A 1 -0.42 9.35 -1.76
N ASP A 2 -1.44 8.73 -1.18
CA ASP A 2 -1.31 7.84 -0.02
C ASP A 2 -0.86 6.43 -0.44
N GLN A 3 -0.06 5.73 0.39
CA GLN A 3 0.45 4.39 0.10
C GLN A 3 -0.66 3.34 -0.11
N PRO A 4 -1.75 3.32 0.69
CA PRO A 4 -2.91 2.46 0.42
C PRO A 4 -3.54 2.70 -0.96
N ALA A 5 -3.75 3.95 -1.36
CA ALA A 5 -4.29 4.28 -2.68
C ALA A 5 -3.34 3.84 -3.79
N HIS A 6 -2.03 4.00 -3.61
CA HIS A 6 -1.03 3.50 -4.55
C HIS A 6 -1.12 1.98 -4.72
N ARG A 7 -1.14 1.22 -3.63
CA ARG A 7 -1.30 -0.24 -3.67
C ARG A 7 -2.64 -0.64 -4.28
N LEU A 8 -3.72 0.07 -3.94
CA LEU A 8 -5.04 -0.16 -4.52
C LEU A 8 -5.02 -0.08 -6.05
N THR A 9 -4.36 0.91 -6.64
CA THR A 9 -4.33 1.05 -8.10
C THR A 9 -3.58 -0.09 -8.80
N TRP A 10 -2.60 -0.71 -8.14
CA TRP A 10 -1.94 -1.92 -8.66
C TRP A 10 -2.82 -3.16 -8.53
N ALA A 11 -3.51 -3.29 -7.39
CA ALA A 11 -4.47 -4.36 -7.18
C ALA A 11 -5.63 -4.29 -8.20
N LEU A 12 -6.18 -3.09 -8.43
CA LEU A 12 -7.22 -2.85 -9.44
C LEU A 12 -6.73 -3.18 -10.86
N ALA A 13 -5.53 -2.72 -11.21
CA ALA A 13 -4.96 -3.03 -12.53
C ALA A 13 -4.77 -4.54 -12.73
N ALA A 14 -4.37 -5.28 -11.69
CA ALA A 14 -4.29 -6.73 -11.75
C ALA A 14 -5.69 -7.38 -11.81
N ALA A 15 -6.61 -7.00 -10.93
CA ALA A 15 -7.96 -7.56 -10.86
C ALA A 15 -8.79 -7.33 -12.13
N LEU A 16 -8.53 -6.23 -12.83
CA LEU A 16 -9.21 -5.84 -14.07
C LEU A 16 -8.41 -6.24 -15.34
N ASP A 17 -7.33 -6.98 -15.16
CA ASP A 17 -6.45 -7.47 -16.23
C ASP A 17 -5.88 -6.35 -17.12
N LEU A 18 -5.59 -5.16 -16.53
CA LEU A 18 -5.03 -4.00 -17.22
C LEU A 18 -3.49 -4.10 -17.30
N VAL A 19 -2.91 -3.56 -18.37
CA VAL A 19 -1.49 -3.24 -18.44
C VAL A 19 -1.25 -1.83 -17.91
N SER A 20 -0.12 -1.58 -17.26
CA SER A 20 0.24 -0.25 -16.77
C SER A 20 1.55 0.22 -17.39
N ILE A 21 1.47 1.35 -18.10
CA ILE A 21 2.60 2.00 -18.78
C ILE A 21 2.97 3.27 -18.02
N GLY A 22 4.28 3.52 -17.90
CA GLY A 22 4.82 4.70 -17.24
C GLY A 22 5.17 5.79 -18.25
N TYR A 23 4.90 7.03 -17.83
CA TYR A 23 5.32 8.22 -18.58
C TYR A 23 5.80 9.27 -17.58
N ASP A 24 6.77 10.05 -18.01
CA ASP A 24 7.39 11.12 -17.24
C ASP A 24 7.31 12.44 -18.01
N VAL A 25 6.91 13.52 -17.33
CA VAL A 25 6.86 14.86 -17.93
C VAL A 25 8.19 15.57 -17.68
N GLY A 26 8.97 15.79 -18.73
CA GLY A 26 10.17 16.59 -18.64
C GLY A 26 9.83 18.03 -18.22
N ASN A 27 10.28 18.45 -17.03
CA ASN A 27 10.05 19.80 -16.52
C ASN A 27 8.57 20.19 -16.30
N ALA A 28 7.84 19.32 -15.61
CA ALA A 28 6.38 19.42 -15.38
C ALA A 28 5.92 20.79 -14.83
N PHE A 29 6.66 21.40 -13.89
CA PHE A 29 6.28 22.69 -13.34
C PHE A 29 6.26 23.81 -14.39
N ALA A 30 7.21 23.81 -15.32
CA ALA A 30 7.26 24.80 -16.37
C ALA A 30 6.12 24.70 -17.42
N GLU A 31 5.36 23.62 -17.42
CA GLU A 31 4.12 23.53 -18.19
C GLU A 31 3.01 24.45 -17.63
N ALA A 32 2.96 24.61 -16.30
CA ALA A 32 1.87 25.33 -15.66
C ALA A 32 2.10 26.85 -15.78
N PRO A 33 1.14 27.59 -16.38
CA PRO A 33 1.23 29.05 -16.43
C PRO A 33 1.14 29.64 -15.01
N TRP A 34 1.84 30.76 -14.79
CA TRP A 34 1.79 31.46 -13.50
C TRP A 34 0.38 31.95 -13.16
N GLY A 35 -0.40 32.30 -14.18
CA GLY A 35 -1.83 32.67 -14.04
C GLY A 35 -2.04 34.07 -13.49
N GLU A 36 -3.12 34.24 -12.72
CA GLU A 36 -3.52 35.52 -12.11
C GLU A 36 -2.83 35.81 -10.76
N SER A 37 -1.86 35.00 -10.35
CA SER A 37 -1.06 35.22 -9.14
C SER A 37 -0.24 36.50 -9.25
N GLU A 38 0.20 37.07 -8.11
CA GLU A 38 1.08 38.24 -8.13
C GLU A 38 2.29 38.00 -9.03
N PRO A 39 2.70 39.01 -9.85
CA PRO A 39 3.82 38.85 -10.77
C PRO A 39 5.08 38.40 -10.03
N PHE A 40 5.74 37.38 -10.55
CA PHE A 40 7.02 36.89 -10.06
C PHE A 40 8.11 37.23 -11.06
N TYR A 41 9.21 37.80 -10.59
CA TYR A 41 10.29 38.28 -11.43
C TYR A 41 11.62 37.62 -11.01
N MET A 42 12.46 37.36 -11.98
CA MET A 42 13.82 36.85 -11.78
C MET A 42 14.83 37.98 -12.03
N GLU A 43 15.71 38.19 -11.07
CA GLU A 43 16.90 39.03 -11.30
C GLU A 43 17.86 38.30 -12.22
N VAL A 44 18.52 39.08 -13.08
CA VAL A 44 19.45 38.57 -14.07
C VAL A 44 20.85 38.59 -13.47
N ASP A 45 21.41 37.40 -13.21
CA ASP A 45 22.81 37.27 -12.80
C ASP A 45 23.76 37.18 -14.02
N ASP A 46 25.08 37.26 -13.78
CA ASP A 46 26.08 37.20 -14.83
C ASP A 46 26.06 35.88 -15.61
N GLN A 47 25.75 34.75 -14.97
CA GLN A 47 25.70 33.45 -15.62
C GLN A 47 24.49 33.35 -16.57
N PHE A 48 23.35 33.86 -16.15
CA PHE A 48 22.16 33.92 -17.02
C PHE A 48 22.39 34.87 -18.17
N GLN A 49 23.03 36.04 -17.91
CA GLN A 49 23.37 37.01 -18.95
C GLN A 49 24.29 36.43 -19.99
N GLU A 50 25.31 35.69 -19.58
CA GLU A 50 26.23 35.00 -20.49
C GLU A 50 25.51 33.95 -21.36
N TRP A 51 24.69 33.11 -20.73
CA TRP A 51 23.85 32.12 -21.42
C TRP A 51 22.89 32.80 -22.40
N TRP A 52 22.21 33.88 -21.98
CA TRP A 52 21.25 34.63 -22.78
C TRP A 52 21.85 35.20 -24.05
N THR A 53 23.06 35.76 -23.96
CA THR A 53 23.75 36.37 -25.08
C THR A 53 24.50 35.37 -25.95
N GLN A 54 25.25 34.44 -25.34
CA GLN A 54 26.12 33.53 -26.07
C GLN A 54 25.39 32.31 -26.65
N CYS A 55 24.43 31.72 -25.89
CA CYS A 55 23.72 30.52 -26.32
C CYS A 55 22.49 30.83 -27.16
N LEU A 56 21.76 31.91 -26.82
CA LEU A 56 20.52 32.27 -27.52
C LEU A 56 20.74 33.39 -28.56
N GLY A 57 21.89 34.06 -28.57
CA GLY A 57 22.20 35.15 -29.50
C GLY A 57 21.38 36.42 -29.26
N ASN A 58 20.80 36.59 -28.06
CA ASN A 58 19.99 37.75 -27.72
C ASN A 58 20.86 38.95 -27.31
N GLU A 59 20.29 40.15 -27.36
CA GLU A 59 20.93 41.34 -26.82
C GLU A 59 21.06 41.27 -25.30
N ARG A 60 22.12 41.91 -24.77
CA ARG A 60 22.35 41.99 -23.32
C ARG A 60 21.18 42.66 -22.59
N ILE A 61 20.69 42.05 -21.53
CA ILE A 61 19.68 42.63 -20.63
C ILE A 61 20.39 43.74 -19.83
N LEU A 62 19.80 44.93 -19.81
CA LEU A 62 20.37 46.09 -19.12
C LEU A 62 20.29 45.90 -17.58
N ASP A 63 21.28 46.47 -16.88
CA ASP A 63 21.34 46.41 -15.42
C ASP A 63 20.09 47.04 -14.79
N GLY A 64 19.53 46.40 -13.78
CA GLY A 64 18.31 46.82 -13.10
C GLY A 64 17.01 46.34 -13.76
N TYR A 65 17.06 45.63 -14.87
CA TYR A 65 15.92 44.97 -15.45
C TYR A 65 15.75 43.56 -14.85
N VAL A 66 14.52 43.13 -14.78
CA VAL A 66 14.12 41.81 -14.31
C VAL A 66 13.29 41.10 -15.38
N ILE A 67 13.31 39.78 -15.38
CA ILE A 67 12.55 38.96 -16.34
C ILE A 67 11.27 38.48 -15.64
N PRO A 68 10.08 38.70 -16.24
CA PRO A 68 8.85 38.15 -15.70
C PRO A 68 8.84 36.62 -15.87
N ILE A 69 8.50 35.91 -14.82
CA ILE A 69 8.30 34.47 -14.83
C ILE A 69 6.85 34.19 -15.20
N LEU A 70 6.63 33.64 -16.38
CA LEU A 70 5.29 33.37 -16.96
C LEU A 70 4.78 31.99 -16.62
N HIS A 71 5.65 31.09 -16.20
CA HIS A 71 5.34 29.69 -15.85
C HIS A 71 5.89 29.35 -14.46
N ALA A 72 5.36 28.30 -13.84
CA ALA A 72 5.81 27.89 -12.52
C ALA A 72 7.28 27.43 -12.55
N LEU A 73 8.06 27.95 -11.60
CA LEU A 73 9.49 27.69 -11.51
C LEU A 73 9.76 26.59 -10.47
N GLN A 74 10.56 25.59 -10.83
CA GLN A 74 11.00 24.55 -9.91
C GLN A 74 11.71 25.16 -8.70
N GLY A 75 11.30 24.74 -7.47
CA GLY A 75 11.79 25.30 -6.21
C GLY A 75 10.90 26.42 -5.64
N HIS A 76 10.01 27.02 -6.42
CA HIS A 76 9.04 27.99 -5.89
C HIS A 76 7.91 27.26 -5.12
N PRO A 77 7.48 27.74 -3.92
CA PRO A 77 6.44 27.10 -3.11
C PRO A 77 5.10 26.89 -3.82
N GLU A 78 4.71 27.79 -4.74
CA GLU A 78 3.47 27.71 -5.49
C GLU A 78 3.51 26.74 -6.69
N ALA A 79 4.70 26.36 -7.15
CA ALA A 79 4.85 25.54 -8.36
C ALA A 79 4.07 24.20 -8.29
N PRO A 80 4.10 23.43 -7.17
CA PRO A 80 3.32 22.19 -7.08
C PRO A 80 1.81 22.42 -7.18
N ARG A 81 1.29 23.51 -6.61
CA ARG A 81 -0.14 23.86 -6.65
C ARG A 81 -0.57 24.28 -8.05
N LEU A 82 0.24 25.09 -8.74
CA LEU A 82 -0.05 25.53 -10.11
C LEU A 82 -0.02 24.35 -11.08
N TRP A 83 0.98 23.49 -10.97
CA TRP A 83 1.07 22.25 -11.76
C TRP A 83 -0.14 21.33 -11.51
N ASP A 84 -0.48 21.10 -10.24
CA ASP A 84 -1.63 20.26 -9.89
C ASP A 84 -2.94 20.77 -10.50
N LYS A 85 -3.20 22.08 -10.40
CA LYS A 85 -4.38 22.74 -10.99
C LYS A 85 -4.37 22.62 -12.50
N TYR A 86 -3.25 22.88 -13.15
CA TYR A 86 -3.10 22.86 -14.60
C TYR A 86 -3.33 21.47 -15.17
N VAL A 87 -2.61 20.46 -14.68
CA VAL A 87 -2.72 19.10 -15.21
C VAL A 87 -4.06 18.46 -14.88
N THR A 88 -4.63 18.74 -13.70
CA THR A 88 -5.96 18.26 -13.34
C THR A 88 -7.02 18.81 -14.30
N LYS A 89 -6.94 20.09 -14.68
CA LYS A 89 -7.83 20.68 -15.68
C LYS A 89 -7.73 19.97 -17.03
N ILE A 90 -6.52 19.71 -17.52
CA ILE A 90 -6.31 18.97 -18.77
C ILE A 90 -6.96 17.59 -18.69
N ILE A 91 -6.67 16.83 -17.66
CA ILE A 91 -7.16 15.46 -17.54
C ILE A 91 -8.68 15.41 -17.39
N THR A 92 -9.27 16.33 -16.60
CA THR A 92 -10.71 16.28 -16.32
C THR A 92 -11.55 16.99 -17.36
N GLU A 93 -11.22 18.24 -17.69
CA GLU A 93 -12.07 19.06 -18.57
C GLU A 93 -11.82 18.76 -20.06
N GLU A 94 -10.57 18.50 -20.47
CA GLU A 94 -10.22 18.36 -21.87
C GLU A 94 -10.13 16.91 -22.34
N MET A 95 -9.71 15.97 -21.44
CA MET A 95 -9.65 14.55 -21.79
C MET A 95 -10.86 13.74 -21.30
N GLY A 96 -11.69 14.34 -20.43
CA GLY A 96 -12.95 13.76 -19.96
C GLY A 96 -12.81 12.66 -18.93
N PHE A 97 -11.67 12.60 -18.21
CA PHE A 97 -11.53 11.76 -17.03
C PHE A 97 -12.19 12.40 -15.81
N LYS A 98 -12.49 11.58 -14.80
CA LYS A 98 -12.99 12.04 -13.50
C LYS A 98 -11.94 11.76 -12.45
N ALA A 99 -11.60 12.76 -11.63
CA ALA A 99 -10.79 12.55 -10.44
C ALA A 99 -11.62 11.87 -9.34
N THR A 100 -11.00 10.97 -8.55
CA THR A 100 -11.67 10.44 -7.37
C THR A 100 -11.63 11.46 -6.23
N THR A 101 -12.66 11.50 -5.40
CA THR A 101 -12.76 12.44 -4.28
C THR A 101 -11.76 12.13 -3.17
N HIS A 102 -11.51 10.83 -2.93
CA HIS A 102 -10.68 10.35 -1.82
C HIS A 102 -9.20 10.25 -2.17
N GLU A 103 -8.85 10.18 -3.46
CA GLU A 103 -7.48 10.28 -3.97
C GLU A 103 -7.48 11.14 -5.24
N PRO A 104 -7.31 12.45 -5.11
CA PRO A 104 -7.40 13.39 -6.25
C PRO A 104 -6.39 13.15 -7.38
N CYS A 105 -5.32 12.42 -7.08
CA CYS A 105 -4.32 12.05 -8.09
C CYS A 105 -4.69 10.79 -8.89
N LEU A 106 -5.81 10.15 -8.58
CA LEU A 106 -6.36 9.01 -9.31
C LEU A 106 -7.54 9.46 -10.17
N TYR A 107 -7.38 9.31 -11.48
CA TYR A 107 -8.40 9.66 -12.48
C TYR A 107 -8.89 8.39 -13.18
N PHE A 108 -10.15 8.37 -13.56
CA PHE A 108 -10.75 7.26 -14.29
C PHE A 108 -11.70 7.73 -15.40
N LYS A 109 -11.83 6.89 -16.40
CA LYS A 109 -12.78 7.05 -17.51
C LYS A 109 -13.19 5.67 -18.02
N TYR A 110 -14.42 5.58 -18.52
CA TYR A 110 -14.88 4.40 -19.25
C TYR A 110 -14.81 4.68 -20.74
N GLY A 111 -13.89 4.03 -21.44
CA GLY A 111 -13.80 4.00 -22.89
C GLY A 111 -14.56 2.80 -23.48
N ASP A 112 -14.50 2.65 -24.80
CA ASP A 112 -15.18 1.57 -25.52
C ASP A 112 -14.68 0.17 -25.11
N ASP A 113 -13.40 0.06 -24.73
CA ASP A 113 -12.74 -1.18 -24.35
C ASP A 113 -12.72 -1.46 -22.84
N GLY A 114 -13.36 -0.62 -22.04
CA GLY A 114 -13.44 -0.77 -20.60
C GLY A 114 -12.88 0.44 -19.84
N ILE A 115 -12.47 0.20 -18.59
CA ILE A 115 -11.96 1.25 -17.72
C ILE A 115 -10.54 1.67 -18.11
N GLU A 116 -10.29 2.95 -18.05
CA GLU A 116 -9.00 3.62 -18.21
C GLU A 116 -8.67 4.36 -16.92
N LEU A 117 -7.47 4.16 -16.38
CA LEU A 117 -7.02 4.77 -15.13
C LEU A 117 -5.74 5.58 -15.36
N ILE A 118 -5.68 6.77 -14.79
CA ILE A 118 -4.46 7.57 -14.69
C ILE A 118 -4.16 7.78 -13.21
N LEU A 119 -2.98 7.39 -12.76
CA LEU A 119 -2.45 7.73 -11.46
C LEU A 119 -1.24 8.65 -11.65
N ARG A 120 -1.26 9.81 -10.99
CA ARG A 120 -0.21 10.81 -11.09
C ARG A 120 0.56 10.96 -9.77
N GLN A 121 1.88 11.03 -9.87
CA GLN A 121 2.78 11.37 -8.77
C GLN A 121 3.73 12.48 -9.23
N VAL A 122 3.30 13.75 -9.05
CA VAL A 122 3.95 14.96 -9.53
C VAL A 122 4.09 14.93 -11.06
N ASP A 123 5.23 14.55 -11.58
CA ASP A 123 5.63 14.42 -12.99
C ASP A 123 5.50 12.99 -13.55
N ASP A 124 5.49 12.00 -12.67
CA ASP A 124 5.32 10.59 -13.03
C ASP A 124 3.84 10.24 -13.27
N PHE A 125 3.53 9.63 -14.41
CA PHE A 125 2.21 9.11 -14.76
C PHE A 125 2.23 7.59 -14.89
N LYS A 126 1.27 6.94 -14.26
CA LYS A 126 0.89 5.56 -14.50
C LYS A 126 -0.43 5.52 -15.23
N ILE A 127 -0.43 5.14 -16.51
CA ILE A 127 -1.63 4.94 -17.29
C ILE A 127 -1.91 3.44 -17.34
N SER A 128 -3.13 3.03 -16.97
CA SER A 128 -3.54 1.62 -16.94
C SER A 128 -4.78 1.43 -17.77
N ALA A 129 -4.72 0.53 -18.75
CA ALA A 129 -5.81 0.22 -19.67
C ALA A 129 -5.75 -1.24 -20.13
N LYS A 130 -6.72 -1.68 -20.91
CA LYS A 130 -6.85 -3.06 -21.38
C LYS A 130 -5.63 -3.57 -22.17
N ASN A 131 -4.98 -2.68 -22.95
CA ASN A 131 -3.80 -2.99 -23.75
C ASN A 131 -2.88 -1.76 -23.87
N VAL A 132 -1.67 -1.98 -24.42
CA VAL A 132 -0.66 -0.94 -24.61
C VAL A 132 -1.13 0.15 -25.57
N ASP A 133 -1.87 -0.19 -26.62
CA ASP A 133 -2.33 0.77 -27.63
C ASP A 133 -3.27 1.82 -27.02
N ILE A 134 -4.15 1.41 -26.10
CA ILE A 134 -5.04 2.35 -25.39
C ILE A 134 -4.22 3.26 -24.46
N CYS A 135 -3.21 2.72 -23.75
CA CYS A 135 -2.33 3.53 -22.92
C CYS A 135 -1.61 4.60 -23.78
N ASN A 136 -1.12 4.23 -24.97
CA ASN A 136 -0.46 5.15 -25.89
C ASN A 136 -1.43 6.22 -26.43
N LYS A 137 -2.67 5.85 -26.77
CA LYS A 137 -3.69 6.85 -27.16
C LYS A 137 -3.95 7.88 -26.07
N ILE A 138 -4.05 7.45 -24.82
CA ILE A 138 -4.23 8.35 -23.67
C ILE A 138 -2.99 9.26 -23.52
N LYS A 139 -1.78 8.71 -23.63
CA LYS A 139 -0.53 9.47 -23.63
C LYS A 139 -0.53 10.51 -24.76
N ASP A 140 -0.91 10.16 -25.98
CA ASP A 140 -0.95 11.08 -27.12
C ASP A 140 -1.96 12.20 -26.90
N MET A 141 -3.12 11.91 -26.28
CA MET A 141 -4.09 12.93 -25.88
C MET A 141 -3.50 13.90 -24.85
N LEU A 142 -2.72 13.42 -23.90
CA LEU A 142 -2.06 14.24 -22.89
C LEU A 142 -0.93 15.06 -23.52
N GLN A 143 -0.08 14.44 -24.36
CA GLN A 143 1.01 15.08 -25.06
C GLN A 143 0.54 16.23 -25.97
N ALA A 144 -0.59 16.07 -26.65
CA ALA A 144 -1.14 17.11 -27.53
C ALA A 144 -1.50 18.42 -26.79
N ARG A 145 -1.49 18.41 -25.47
CA ARG A 145 -1.85 19.53 -24.57
C ARG A 145 -0.67 20.03 -23.74
N MET A 146 0.49 19.44 -23.92
CA MET A 146 1.74 19.79 -23.22
C MET A 146 2.81 20.27 -24.20
N THR A 147 3.59 21.23 -23.77
CA THR A 147 4.71 21.80 -24.54
C THR A 147 5.94 20.86 -24.46
N PHE A 148 6.21 20.35 -23.25
CA PHE A 148 7.35 19.45 -23.03
C PHE A 148 6.98 17.99 -23.36
N PRO A 149 7.95 17.20 -23.84
CA PRO A 149 7.67 15.82 -24.22
C PRO A 149 7.33 14.95 -23.01
N LEU A 150 6.35 14.07 -23.18
CA LEU A 150 6.12 12.94 -22.29
C LEU A 150 7.09 11.81 -22.68
N ASN A 151 8.05 11.55 -21.81
CA ASN A 151 8.98 10.46 -21.97
C ASN A 151 8.29 9.12 -21.67
N GLU A 152 8.29 8.21 -22.62
CA GLU A 152 7.73 6.88 -22.43
C GLU A 152 8.71 5.98 -21.66
N LEU A 153 8.31 5.49 -20.51
CA LEU A 153 9.08 4.57 -19.68
C LEU A 153 8.75 3.09 -19.97
N GLY A 154 7.76 2.84 -20.84
CA GLY A 154 7.25 1.51 -21.18
C GLY A 154 6.50 0.85 -20.03
N VAL A 155 6.45 -0.48 -20.03
CA VAL A 155 5.88 -1.27 -18.94
C VAL A 155 6.59 -0.92 -17.62
N ILE A 156 5.84 -0.42 -16.66
CA ILE A 156 6.42 0.13 -15.42
C ILE A 156 7.24 -0.93 -14.69
N LYS A 157 8.52 -0.63 -14.46
CA LYS A 157 9.45 -1.42 -13.62
C LYS A 157 9.73 -0.76 -12.27
N LYS A 158 9.48 0.55 -12.17
CA LYS A 158 9.60 1.33 -10.94
C LYS A 158 8.63 2.49 -10.97
N PHE A 159 7.92 2.74 -9.88
CA PHE A 159 7.00 3.87 -9.73
C PHE A 159 6.97 4.31 -8.27
N ASN A 160 7.11 5.60 -8.00
CA ASN A 160 7.15 6.17 -6.65
C ASN A 160 8.09 5.39 -5.69
N GLY A 161 9.29 5.06 -6.16
CA GLY A 161 10.31 4.35 -5.37
C GLY A 161 10.10 2.84 -5.24
N ILE A 162 8.95 2.30 -5.67
CA ILE A 162 8.60 0.88 -5.58
C ILE A 162 8.97 0.17 -6.88
N TYR A 163 9.61 -0.98 -6.78
CA TYR A 163 9.87 -1.83 -7.94
C TYR A 163 8.64 -2.67 -8.24
N VAL A 164 8.29 -2.71 -9.53
CA VAL A 164 7.09 -3.38 -10.02
C VAL A 164 7.47 -4.41 -11.08
N LYS A 165 7.00 -5.63 -10.92
CA LYS A 165 7.10 -6.67 -11.93
C LYS A 165 5.69 -6.99 -12.41
N GLN A 166 5.34 -6.50 -13.60
CA GLN A 166 4.08 -6.84 -14.25
C GLN A 166 4.31 -8.05 -15.15
N THR A 167 3.48 -9.07 -14.96
CA THR A 167 3.51 -10.29 -15.75
C THR A 167 2.12 -10.63 -16.26
N ARG A 168 2.06 -11.61 -17.14
CA ARG A 168 0.79 -12.12 -17.70
C ARG A 168 -0.21 -12.56 -16.62
N HIS A 169 0.27 -13.05 -15.48
CA HIS A 169 -0.57 -13.65 -14.43
C HIS A 169 -0.64 -12.86 -13.12
N TYR A 170 0.31 -11.94 -12.90
CA TYR A 170 0.36 -11.20 -11.64
C TYR A 170 1.11 -9.86 -11.78
N THR A 171 0.90 -8.98 -10.82
CA THR A 171 1.73 -7.81 -10.57
C THR A 171 2.37 -7.94 -9.19
N LEU A 172 3.69 -7.86 -9.11
CA LEU A 172 4.46 -7.92 -7.86
C LEU A 172 5.06 -6.56 -7.55
N LEU A 173 4.77 -6.05 -6.36
CA LEU A 173 5.45 -4.89 -5.77
C LEU A 173 6.56 -5.37 -4.84
N ASN A 174 7.79 -4.93 -5.05
CA ASN A 174 8.91 -5.29 -4.19
C ASN A 174 9.87 -4.12 -3.96
N CYS A 175 10.79 -4.29 -3.01
CA CYS A 175 11.85 -3.34 -2.71
C CYS A 175 13.25 -4.01 -2.72
N GLU A 176 13.47 -5.03 -3.54
CA GLU A 176 14.70 -5.81 -3.60
C GLU A 176 15.95 -4.95 -3.73
N LYS A 177 16.00 -4.08 -4.77
CA LYS A 177 17.16 -3.20 -4.99
C LYS A 177 17.36 -2.18 -3.88
N TYR A 178 16.27 -1.77 -3.21
CA TYR A 178 16.39 -0.90 -2.04
C TYR A 178 17.05 -1.64 -0.87
N ILE A 179 16.63 -2.87 -0.60
CA ILE A 179 17.25 -3.72 0.43
C ILE A 179 18.73 -3.95 0.12
N GLU A 180 19.08 -4.26 -1.14
CA GLU A 180 20.47 -4.42 -1.56
C GLU A 180 21.29 -3.14 -1.33
N LYS A 181 20.73 -1.97 -1.61
CA LYS A 181 21.36 -0.68 -1.35
C LYS A 181 21.60 -0.44 0.14
N VAL A 182 20.62 -0.73 0.99
CA VAL A 182 20.73 -0.61 2.45
C VAL A 182 21.86 -1.50 2.96
N ILE A 183 21.86 -2.77 2.58
CA ILE A 183 22.89 -3.74 3.00
C ILE A 183 24.28 -3.32 2.52
N GLY A 184 24.41 -2.87 1.27
CA GLY A 184 25.67 -2.37 0.71
C GLY A 184 26.19 -1.11 1.43
N HIS A 185 25.28 -0.19 1.81
CA HIS A 185 25.62 1.02 2.55
C HIS A 185 26.22 0.71 3.93
N HIS A 186 25.73 -0.33 4.60
CA HIS A 186 26.27 -0.79 5.88
C HIS A 186 27.53 -1.69 5.74
N GLY A 187 28.03 -1.92 4.52
CA GLY A 187 29.22 -2.76 4.27
C GLY A 187 29.02 -4.23 4.67
N TRP A 188 27.79 -4.70 4.73
CA TRP A 188 27.51 -6.09 5.10
C TRP A 188 27.62 -7.00 3.88
N THR A 189 28.34 -8.13 4.06
CA THR A 189 28.55 -9.14 3.03
C THR A 189 27.67 -10.36 3.28
N GLN A 190 27.61 -11.23 2.27
CA GLN A 190 26.81 -12.46 2.33
C GLN A 190 27.16 -13.39 3.51
N GLU A 191 28.42 -13.35 4.00
CA GLU A 191 28.88 -14.10 5.17
C GLU A 191 28.20 -13.69 6.47
N HIS A 192 27.68 -12.44 6.54
CA HIS A 192 26.92 -11.96 7.70
C HIS A 192 25.47 -12.50 7.73
N PHE A 193 25.01 -13.12 6.64
CA PHE A 193 23.62 -13.56 6.47
C PHE A 193 23.50 -15.07 6.65
N ALA A 194 23.59 -15.54 7.90
CA ALA A 194 23.08 -16.88 8.22
C ALA A 194 21.56 -16.93 7.90
N ASN A 195 21.09 -18.10 7.49
CA ASN A 195 19.67 -18.30 7.21
C ASN A 195 18.81 -17.86 8.40
N LYS A 196 18.07 -16.77 8.24
CA LYS A 196 17.18 -16.22 9.27
C LYS A 196 15.74 -16.43 8.81
N PRO A 197 15.08 -17.48 9.29
CA PRO A 197 13.72 -17.83 8.84
C PRO A 197 12.66 -16.83 9.31
N THR A 198 12.96 -16.01 10.33
CA THR A 198 12.05 -14.99 10.87
C THR A 198 12.80 -13.69 11.15
N PRO A 199 12.10 -12.54 11.09
CA PRO A 199 12.73 -11.24 11.32
C PRO A 199 13.15 -11.01 12.78
N MET A 200 12.53 -11.73 13.72
CA MET A 200 12.85 -11.66 15.15
C MET A 200 12.61 -13.01 15.82
N ASN A 201 13.34 -13.28 16.88
CA ASN A 201 13.18 -14.50 17.65
C ASN A 201 11.87 -14.48 18.47
N CYS A 202 11.10 -15.57 18.40
CA CYS A 202 9.79 -15.69 19.03
C CYS A 202 9.79 -16.21 20.48
N TYR A 203 10.97 -16.48 21.08
CA TYR A 203 11.03 -16.95 22.47
C TYR A 203 10.61 -15.84 23.45
N ASN A 204 9.71 -16.15 24.38
CA ASN A 204 9.16 -15.21 25.36
C ASN A 204 10.26 -14.49 26.17
N GLN A 205 11.33 -15.19 26.54
CA GLN A 205 12.47 -14.59 27.26
C GLN A 205 13.12 -13.50 26.42
N TYR A 206 13.36 -13.74 25.13
CA TYR A 206 13.97 -12.77 24.23
C TYR A 206 13.06 -11.56 23.99
N ILE A 207 11.75 -11.79 23.79
CA ILE A 207 10.77 -10.70 23.64
C ILE A 207 10.73 -9.85 24.92
N THR A 208 10.76 -10.48 26.09
CA THR A 208 10.82 -9.78 27.38
C THR A 208 12.08 -8.94 27.51
N GLU A 209 13.24 -9.49 27.15
CA GLU A 209 14.51 -8.77 27.14
C GLU A 209 14.45 -7.53 26.23
N ILE A 210 13.96 -7.68 24.99
CA ILE A 210 13.75 -6.55 24.07
C ILE A 210 12.86 -5.46 24.69
N GLN A 211 11.76 -5.81 25.33
CA GLN A 211 10.82 -4.85 25.89
C GLN A 211 11.28 -4.17 27.17
N THR A 212 12.17 -4.80 27.94
CA THR A 212 12.60 -4.31 29.27
C THR A 212 14.01 -3.76 29.31
N ALA A 213 14.84 -4.08 28.32
CA ALA A 213 16.21 -3.58 28.26
C ALA A 213 16.22 -2.04 28.14
N LYS A 214 17.04 -1.41 28.97
CA LYS A 214 17.27 0.03 28.95
C LYS A 214 18.63 0.31 28.33
N GLY A 215 18.64 1.17 27.32
CA GLY A 215 19.88 1.67 26.75
C GLY A 215 20.44 2.85 27.54
N PRO A 216 21.64 3.32 27.18
CA PRO A 216 22.27 4.47 27.83
C PRO A 216 21.48 5.75 27.54
N GLU A 217 21.43 6.65 28.53
CA GLU A 217 20.83 7.98 28.40
C GLU A 217 21.85 9.01 27.93
N GLU A 218 23.11 8.86 28.34
CA GLU A 218 24.19 9.80 28.01
C GLU A 218 24.63 9.67 26.54
N GLU A 219 24.80 10.78 25.86
CA GLU A 219 25.19 10.83 24.44
C GLU A 219 26.58 10.18 24.18
N LYS A 220 27.50 10.27 25.13
CA LYS A 220 28.82 9.65 25.02
C LYS A 220 28.72 8.12 24.99
N GLU A 221 27.86 7.56 25.83
CA GLU A 221 27.65 6.11 25.92
C GLU A 221 26.84 5.61 24.70
N LYS A 222 25.87 6.38 24.24
CA LYS A 222 25.14 6.09 22.98
C LYS A 222 26.10 5.99 21.81
N LYS A 223 27.00 6.97 21.63
CA LYS A 223 28.03 6.94 20.57
C LYS A 223 29.00 5.77 20.72
N ALA A 224 29.38 5.42 21.94
CA ALA A 224 30.23 4.25 22.19
C ALA A 224 29.51 2.95 21.79
N LEU A 225 28.23 2.82 22.10
CA LEU A 225 27.40 1.67 21.74
C LEU A 225 27.17 1.57 20.23
N GLU A 226 26.94 2.69 19.56
CA GLU A 226 26.84 2.78 18.10
C GLU A 226 28.13 2.35 17.42
N LYS A 227 29.29 2.85 17.90
CA LYS A 227 30.61 2.46 17.42
C LYS A 227 30.88 0.96 17.64
N LYS A 228 30.49 0.42 18.79
CA LYS A 228 30.59 -1.02 19.09
C LYS A 228 29.83 -1.89 18.11
N ASN A 229 28.62 -1.47 17.76
CA ASN A 229 27.74 -2.21 16.84
C ASN A 229 28.02 -1.94 15.35
N GLY A 230 28.77 -0.86 15.03
CA GLY A 230 29.24 -0.53 13.70
C GLY A 230 28.19 0.10 12.78
N PHE A 231 27.05 0.57 13.32
CA PHE A 231 26.02 1.27 12.54
C PHE A 231 25.15 2.17 13.42
N SER A 232 24.52 3.19 12.81
CA SER A 232 23.55 4.04 13.48
C SER A 232 22.19 3.35 13.61
N TYR A 233 21.72 3.20 14.85
CA TYR A 233 20.43 2.55 15.13
C TYR A 233 19.26 3.27 14.43
N ARG A 234 19.18 4.61 14.56
CA ARG A 234 18.09 5.41 13.99
C ARG A 234 18.09 5.40 12.48
N GLN A 235 19.28 5.40 11.88
CA GLN A 235 19.40 5.35 10.43
C GLN A 235 18.89 4.01 9.89
N LEU A 236 19.42 2.88 10.40
CA LEU A 236 18.95 1.56 9.96
C LEU A 236 17.46 1.37 10.24
N LEU A 237 16.96 1.80 11.40
CA LEU A 237 15.54 1.73 11.72
C LEU A 237 14.69 2.48 10.69
N GLY A 238 15.10 3.70 10.31
CA GLY A 238 14.41 4.49 9.27
C GLY A 238 14.41 3.80 7.91
N GLU A 239 15.55 3.21 7.53
CA GLU A 239 15.68 2.43 6.30
C GLU A 239 14.74 1.20 6.29
N LEU A 240 14.60 0.50 7.42
CA LEU A 240 13.69 -0.65 7.54
C LEU A 240 12.22 -0.24 7.64
N ILE A 241 11.89 0.91 8.28
CA ILE A 241 10.54 1.48 8.28
C ILE A 241 10.09 1.77 6.85
N TYR A 242 10.98 2.28 5.99
CA TYR A 242 10.65 2.50 4.58
C TYR A 242 10.27 1.19 3.88
N ALA A 243 11.04 0.12 4.05
CA ALA A 243 10.71 -1.19 3.47
C ALA A 243 9.35 -1.71 3.97
N TYR A 244 9.06 -1.57 5.29
CA TYR A 244 7.75 -1.89 5.86
C TYR A 244 6.64 -1.10 5.21
N THR A 245 6.80 0.21 5.09
CA THR A 245 5.75 1.09 4.54
C THR A 245 5.39 0.75 3.09
N ILE A 246 6.35 0.34 2.29
CA ILE A 246 6.16 0.05 0.86
C ILE A 246 5.45 -1.29 0.64
N CYS A 247 6.06 -2.41 1.05
CA CYS A 247 5.57 -3.75 0.69
C CYS A 247 6.01 -4.87 1.63
N ARG A 248 6.78 -4.59 2.70
CA ARG A 248 7.31 -5.60 3.61
C ARG A 248 6.55 -5.61 4.94
N LEU A 249 5.24 -5.94 4.88
CA LEU A 249 4.39 -6.06 6.07
C LEU A 249 4.85 -7.20 7.01
N ASP A 250 5.64 -8.13 6.53
CA ASP A 250 6.20 -9.26 7.28
C ASP A 250 7.22 -8.86 8.36
N ILE A 251 7.69 -7.60 8.36
CA ILE A 251 8.55 -7.05 9.42
C ILE A 251 7.81 -6.08 10.36
N ALA A 252 6.49 -5.98 10.28
CA ALA A 252 5.70 -4.98 11.02
C ALA A 252 5.97 -5.00 12.54
N VAL A 253 5.79 -6.14 13.19
CA VAL A 253 5.96 -6.28 14.65
C VAL A 253 7.38 -5.93 15.11
N PRO A 254 8.44 -6.51 14.53
CA PRO A 254 9.80 -6.14 14.88
C PRO A 254 10.08 -4.65 14.78
N ILE A 255 9.63 -4.02 13.67
CA ILE A 255 9.89 -2.60 13.43
C ILE A 255 9.16 -1.72 14.44
N ILE A 256 7.86 -1.98 14.68
CA ILE A 256 7.07 -1.20 15.66
C ILE A 256 7.62 -1.38 17.08
N THR A 257 8.00 -2.61 17.46
CA THR A 257 8.62 -2.89 18.76
C THR A 257 9.94 -2.15 18.93
N LEU A 258 10.84 -2.26 17.94
CA LEU A 258 12.17 -1.65 18.00
C LEU A 258 12.14 -0.12 17.89
N SER A 259 11.12 0.45 17.25
CA SER A 259 10.96 1.91 17.16
C SER A 259 10.70 2.58 18.51
N GLN A 260 10.13 1.85 19.48
CA GLN A 260 9.91 2.35 20.84
C GLN A 260 11.21 2.64 21.58
N HIS A 261 12.31 2.01 21.18
CA HIS A 261 13.63 2.16 21.78
C HIS A 261 14.57 3.10 21.01
N ALA A 262 14.05 3.85 20.01
CA ALA A 262 14.87 4.69 19.12
C ALA A 262 15.63 5.83 19.84
N SER A 263 15.15 6.28 21.01
CA SER A 263 15.80 7.34 21.80
C SER A 263 17.00 6.87 22.63
N ALA A 264 16.95 5.63 23.13
CA ALA A 264 17.98 5.02 23.97
C ALA A 264 18.03 3.49 23.75
N PRO A 265 18.54 3.02 22.59
CA PRO A 265 18.62 1.59 22.30
C PRO A 265 19.70 0.90 23.12
N ALA A 266 19.38 -0.28 23.69
CA ALA A 266 20.35 -1.17 24.32
C ALA A 266 21.04 -2.08 23.27
N ASP A 267 22.10 -2.76 23.63
CA ASP A 267 22.85 -3.66 22.73
C ASP A 267 21.96 -4.76 22.11
N VAL A 268 20.99 -5.27 22.87
CA VAL A 268 20.02 -6.25 22.38
C VAL A 268 19.14 -5.69 21.25
N HIS A 269 18.80 -4.40 21.29
CA HIS A 269 18.03 -3.74 20.24
C HIS A 269 18.82 -3.62 18.93
N TYR A 270 20.13 -3.30 19.01
CA TYR A 270 21.02 -3.29 17.83
C TYR A 270 21.10 -4.67 17.17
N LYS A 271 21.25 -5.73 17.99
CA LYS A 271 21.30 -7.11 17.49
C LYS A 271 19.98 -7.53 16.84
N ALA A 272 18.85 -7.18 17.46
CA ALA A 272 17.54 -7.45 16.92
C ALA A 272 17.29 -6.69 15.59
N LEU A 273 17.65 -5.41 15.53
CA LEU A 273 17.49 -4.60 14.32
C LEU A 273 18.34 -5.13 13.16
N LYS A 274 19.59 -5.53 13.45
CA LYS A 274 20.44 -6.20 12.46
C LYS A 274 19.82 -7.52 11.98
N GLN A 275 19.19 -8.30 12.87
CA GLN A 275 18.49 -9.54 12.47
C GLN A 275 17.35 -9.25 11.49
N VAL A 276 16.57 -8.17 11.69
CA VAL A 276 15.53 -7.76 10.73
C VAL A 276 16.13 -7.46 9.35
N ALA A 277 17.23 -6.72 9.30
CA ALA A 277 17.93 -6.42 8.05
C ALA A 277 18.43 -7.70 7.35
N MET A 278 18.99 -8.66 8.12
CA MET A 278 19.42 -9.95 7.58
C MET A 278 18.25 -10.78 7.02
N TYR A 279 17.11 -10.81 7.72
CA TYR A 279 15.90 -11.46 7.23
C TYR A 279 15.41 -10.82 5.93
N LEU A 280 15.37 -9.48 5.87
CA LEU A 280 14.98 -8.76 4.66
C LEU A 280 15.89 -9.10 3.47
N TYR A 281 17.20 -9.19 3.70
CA TYR A 281 18.14 -9.56 2.64
C TYR A 281 17.96 -10.99 2.17
N ALA A 282 17.77 -11.93 3.10
CA ALA A 282 17.53 -13.34 2.78
C ALA A 282 16.21 -13.54 2.00
N THR A 283 15.24 -12.63 2.18
CA THR A 283 13.93 -12.65 1.56
C THR A 283 13.70 -11.44 0.64
N LYS A 284 14.75 -10.84 0.08
CA LYS A 284 14.68 -9.57 -0.66
C LYS A 284 13.74 -9.57 -1.86
N HIS A 285 13.55 -10.72 -2.51
CA HIS A 285 12.63 -10.93 -3.61
C HIS A 285 11.15 -11.01 -3.18
N HIS A 286 10.87 -11.07 -1.86
CA HIS A 286 9.50 -11.03 -1.35
C HIS A 286 8.90 -9.64 -1.49
N GLY A 287 7.59 -9.59 -1.72
CA GLY A 287 6.81 -8.37 -1.87
C GLY A 287 5.33 -8.71 -1.92
N ILE A 288 4.50 -7.73 -2.22
CA ILE A 288 3.05 -7.93 -2.35
C ILE A 288 2.71 -8.30 -3.79
N THR A 289 2.03 -9.42 -3.97
CA THR A 289 1.58 -9.90 -5.27
C THR A 289 0.08 -9.73 -5.42
N TYR A 290 -0.34 -9.16 -6.56
CA TYR A 290 -1.73 -9.06 -6.99
C TYR A 290 -1.94 -9.96 -8.20
N TRP A 291 -2.92 -10.86 -8.11
CA TRP A 291 -3.18 -11.87 -9.11
C TRP A 291 -4.24 -11.42 -10.11
N ARG A 292 -4.02 -11.73 -11.39
CA ARG A 292 -4.95 -11.42 -12.47
C ARG A 292 -6.05 -12.48 -12.56
N GLN A 293 -7.25 -12.05 -12.95
CA GLN A 293 -8.35 -12.97 -13.27
C GLN A 293 -8.11 -13.70 -14.60
N LYS A 294 -7.55 -12.98 -15.57
CA LYS A 294 -7.22 -13.50 -16.90
C LYS A 294 -5.78 -13.10 -17.26
N PRO A 295 -5.11 -13.90 -18.15
CA PRO A 295 -3.79 -13.52 -18.62
C PRO A 295 -3.81 -12.20 -19.39
N GLN A 296 -2.88 -11.30 -19.08
CA GLN A 296 -2.65 -10.08 -19.84
C GLN A 296 -1.64 -10.37 -20.95
N MET A 297 -2.12 -10.38 -22.21
CA MET A 297 -1.35 -10.89 -23.36
C MET A 297 -0.19 -9.96 -23.79
N ASP A 298 -0.26 -8.68 -23.47
CA ASP A 298 0.82 -7.70 -23.77
C ASP A 298 2.03 -7.82 -22.82
N LEU A 299 1.94 -8.71 -21.81
CA LEU A 299 2.96 -8.89 -20.80
C LEU A 299 3.63 -10.27 -20.89
N GLU A 300 4.87 -10.34 -20.39
CA GLU A 300 5.66 -11.56 -20.36
C GLU A 300 5.07 -12.62 -19.43
N ASP A 301 5.23 -13.88 -19.81
CA ASP A 301 4.91 -15.04 -18.96
C ASP A 301 6.11 -15.37 -18.07
N VAL A 302 6.04 -14.98 -16.81
CA VAL A 302 7.12 -15.17 -15.85
C VAL A 302 6.60 -15.95 -14.64
N PRO A 303 7.25 -17.07 -14.27
CA PRO A 303 6.87 -17.84 -13.11
C PRO A 303 6.91 -17.01 -11.82
N HIS A 304 5.94 -17.23 -10.93
CA HIS A 304 5.93 -16.64 -9.61
C HIS A 304 6.82 -17.44 -8.64
N TYR A 305 7.55 -16.75 -7.78
CA TYR A 305 8.45 -17.38 -6.80
C TYR A 305 7.73 -17.98 -5.58
N GLY A 306 6.46 -17.63 -5.39
CA GLY A 306 5.66 -18.10 -4.25
C GLY A 306 5.29 -19.57 -4.35
N THR A 307 4.82 -20.12 -3.26
CA THR A 307 4.30 -21.49 -3.21
C THR A 307 3.05 -21.59 -4.06
N VAL A 308 3.03 -22.53 -4.99
CA VAL A 308 1.76 -22.99 -5.56
C VAL A 308 0.99 -23.58 -4.39
N SER A 309 -0.09 -22.92 -3.98
CA SER A 309 -0.94 -23.42 -2.92
C SER A 309 -1.39 -24.82 -3.30
N LYS A 310 -1.02 -25.82 -2.49
CA LYS A 310 -1.70 -27.11 -2.56
C LYS A 310 -3.16 -26.83 -2.20
N GLN A 311 -4.09 -27.44 -2.92
CA GLN A 311 -5.53 -27.29 -2.73
C GLN A 311 -5.94 -27.35 -1.24
N ASP A 312 -5.25 -28.19 -0.45
CA ASP A 312 -5.42 -28.35 1.00
C ASP A 312 -5.07 -27.08 1.82
N GLN A 313 -4.19 -26.20 1.35
CA GLN A 313 -3.81 -24.97 2.05
C GLN A 313 -4.83 -23.85 1.84
N LEU A 314 -5.47 -23.79 0.68
CA LEU A 314 -6.57 -22.85 0.41
C LEU A 314 -7.78 -23.15 1.29
N PHE A 315 -8.11 -24.42 1.49
CA PHE A 315 -9.21 -24.84 2.36
C PHE A 315 -8.93 -24.65 3.85
N LYS A 316 -7.66 -24.61 4.28
CA LYS A 316 -7.31 -24.38 5.69
C LYS A 316 -7.80 -23.01 6.21
N TYR A 317 -7.86 -22.00 5.35
CA TYR A 317 -8.29 -20.65 5.70
C TYR A 317 -9.73 -20.33 5.25
N GLY A 318 -10.40 -21.26 4.59
CA GLY A 318 -11.85 -21.32 4.44
C GLY A 318 -12.52 -20.33 3.50
N ASP A 319 -11.79 -19.43 2.82
CA ASP A 319 -12.40 -18.36 2.07
C ASP A 319 -11.88 -18.22 0.64
N THR A 320 -12.81 -18.19 -0.29
CA THR A 320 -12.56 -17.88 -1.70
C THR A 320 -13.15 -16.52 -2.00
N TYR A 321 -12.30 -15.50 -2.07
CA TYR A 321 -12.70 -14.18 -2.51
C TYR A 321 -12.38 -14.00 -4.00
N GLY A 322 -13.26 -13.31 -4.72
CA GLY A 322 -12.99 -12.90 -6.10
C GLY A 322 -11.91 -11.82 -6.18
N ALA A 323 -11.38 -11.60 -7.37
CA ALA A 323 -10.28 -10.64 -7.57
C ALA A 323 -10.65 -9.19 -7.17
N LEU A 324 -11.91 -8.80 -7.32
CA LEU A 324 -12.44 -7.48 -6.95
C LEU A 324 -13.16 -7.48 -5.59
N GLU A 325 -13.07 -8.54 -4.81
CA GLU A 325 -13.70 -8.60 -3.49
C GLU A 325 -12.72 -8.09 -2.42
N LEU A 326 -12.96 -6.85 -1.95
CA LEU A 326 -12.25 -6.29 -0.82
C LEU A 326 -12.66 -7.04 0.45
N HIS A 327 -11.69 -7.50 1.21
CA HIS A 327 -11.90 -8.20 2.46
C HIS A 327 -10.71 -7.96 3.39
N GLY A 328 -10.84 -8.30 4.66
CA GLY A 328 -9.75 -8.09 5.59
C GLY A 328 -9.83 -8.88 6.86
N ALA A 329 -8.82 -8.68 7.69
CA ALA A 329 -8.76 -9.22 9.03
C ALA A 329 -8.13 -8.19 9.97
N CYS A 330 -8.52 -8.25 11.24
CA CYS A 330 -7.90 -7.46 12.29
C CYS A 330 -7.74 -8.32 13.55
N ASP A 331 -6.80 -7.91 14.39
CA ASP A 331 -6.51 -8.53 15.68
C ASP A 331 -5.96 -7.48 16.64
N SER A 332 -5.94 -7.75 17.92
CA SER A 332 -5.21 -6.95 18.88
C SER A 332 -4.52 -7.77 19.95
N THR A 333 -3.30 -7.33 20.32
CA THR A 333 -2.62 -7.92 21.47
C THR A 333 -2.76 -6.98 22.66
N TRP A 334 -3.65 -7.38 23.61
CA TRP A 334 -3.98 -6.57 24.78
C TRP A 334 -2.77 -6.34 25.68
N ALA A 335 -2.58 -5.06 26.10
CA ALA A 335 -1.53 -4.62 27.02
C ALA A 335 -0.12 -5.15 26.65
N SER A 336 0.18 -5.29 25.36
CA SER A 336 1.45 -5.83 24.84
C SER A 336 2.65 -4.95 25.14
N ASP A 337 2.47 -3.63 25.24
CA ASP A 337 3.51 -2.72 25.71
C ASP A 337 3.58 -2.76 27.25
N ARG A 338 4.65 -3.36 27.76
CA ARG A 338 4.84 -3.51 29.20
C ARG A 338 5.09 -2.21 29.95
N SER A 339 5.60 -1.18 29.25
CA SER A 339 5.93 0.12 29.83
C SER A 339 4.72 1.00 30.05
N GLN A 340 3.81 1.07 29.06
CA GLN A 340 2.65 1.93 29.07
C GLN A 340 1.32 1.15 29.14
N ARG A 341 1.36 -0.16 29.11
CA ARG A 341 0.17 -1.06 29.10
C ARG A 341 -0.78 -0.82 27.93
N ARG A 342 -0.26 -0.26 26.85
CA ARG A 342 -1.05 -0.07 25.61
C ARG A 342 -1.11 -1.34 24.81
N SER A 343 -2.20 -1.52 24.12
CA SER A 343 -2.45 -2.66 23.22
C SER A 343 -1.89 -2.38 21.84
N MET A 344 -1.48 -3.41 21.14
CA MET A 344 -1.10 -3.33 19.73
C MET A 344 -2.27 -3.75 18.87
N GLY A 345 -2.68 -2.92 17.91
CA GLY A 345 -3.72 -3.23 16.94
C GLY A 345 -3.14 -3.49 15.56
N GLU A 346 -3.72 -4.44 14.84
CA GLU A 346 -3.33 -4.86 13.51
C GLU A 346 -4.52 -4.91 12.57
N ILE A 347 -4.24 -4.48 11.34
CA ILE A 347 -5.22 -4.45 10.29
C ILE A 347 -4.55 -4.89 8.99
N VAL A 348 -5.20 -5.74 8.23
CA VAL A 348 -4.86 -6.01 6.84
C VAL A 348 -6.12 -6.08 5.99
N LEU A 349 -6.15 -5.31 4.91
CA LEU A 349 -7.21 -5.38 3.89
C LEU A 349 -6.58 -5.85 2.58
N MET A 350 -7.26 -6.74 1.90
CA MET A 350 -6.77 -7.45 0.73
C MET A 350 -7.68 -7.25 -0.47
N LEU A 351 -7.06 -7.16 -1.65
CA LEU A 351 -7.72 -7.14 -2.95
C LEU A 351 -6.82 -7.85 -3.97
N ALA A 352 -7.38 -8.52 -4.93
CA ALA A 352 -6.63 -9.26 -5.94
C ALA A 352 -5.59 -10.25 -5.35
N GLY A 353 -5.87 -10.80 -4.18
CA GLY A 353 -5.02 -11.79 -3.49
C GLY A 353 -3.85 -11.22 -2.70
N GLY A 354 -3.67 -9.90 -2.62
CA GLY A 354 -2.59 -9.25 -1.84
C GLY A 354 -3.07 -8.06 -1.01
N ALA A 355 -2.28 -7.67 -0.01
CA ALA A 355 -2.63 -6.56 0.88
C ALA A 355 -2.61 -5.21 0.16
N VAL A 356 -3.72 -4.47 0.20
CA VAL A 356 -3.82 -3.07 -0.26
C VAL A 356 -3.66 -2.08 0.89
N TYR A 357 -4.07 -2.47 2.09
CA TYR A 357 -3.87 -1.73 3.31
C TYR A 357 -3.36 -2.67 4.41
N TYR A 358 -2.38 -2.21 5.17
CA TYR A 358 -1.94 -2.88 6.39
C TYR A 358 -1.40 -1.85 7.37
N ARG A 359 -1.60 -2.12 8.64
CA ARG A 359 -1.13 -1.26 9.71
C ARG A 359 -0.96 -2.07 10.99
N THR A 360 0.20 -1.91 11.62
CA THR A 360 0.45 -2.32 13.00
C THR A 360 0.78 -1.07 13.81
N HIS A 361 0.11 -0.86 14.94
CA HIS A 361 0.31 0.34 15.75
C HIS A 361 -0.06 0.11 17.21
N LEU A 362 0.60 0.83 18.11
CA LEU A 362 0.16 0.93 19.49
C LEU A 362 -1.09 1.80 19.57
N GLN A 363 -2.12 1.31 20.24
CA GLN A 363 -3.34 2.08 20.46
C GLN A 363 -3.03 3.33 21.29
N PRO A 364 -3.66 4.48 21.02
CA PRO A 364 -3.36 5.73 21.72
C PRO A 364 -3.78 5.71 23.21
N THR A 365 -4.77 4.88 23.55
CA THR A 365 -5.34 4.72 24.90
C THR A 365 -5.07 3.33 25.47
N VAL A 366 -5.10 3.23 26.79
CA VAL A 366 -5.01 1.94 27.50
C VAL A 366 -6.38 1.30 27.50
N ALA A 367 -6.51 0.13 26.89
CA ALA A 367 -7.74 -0.64 26.91
C ALA A 367 -7.90 -1.39 28.26
N LEU A 368 -9.07 -1.31 28.88
CA LEU A 368 -9.36 -1.95 30.16
C LEU A 368 -9.61 -3.46 30.06
N SER A 369 -9.82 -3.96 28.84
CA SER A 369 -10.01 -5.39 28.56
C SER A 369 -9.51 -5.75 27.17
N SER A 370 -9.29 -7.05 26.92
CA SER A 370 -8.98 -7.55 25.58
C SER A 370 -10.11 -7.24 24.60
N THR A 371 -11.36 -7.37 25.00
CA THR A 371 -12.54 -7.04 24.18
C THR A 371 -12.55 -5.57 23.74
N GLU A 372 -12.15 -4.64 24.61
CA GLU A 372 -12.05 -3.22 24.26
C GLU A 372 -10.91 -2.95 23.29
N ALA A 373 -9.76 -3.62 23.45
CA ALA A 373 -8.64 -3.51 22.52
C ALA A 373 -9.05 -4.02 21.13
N GLU A 374 -9.71 -5.18 21.05
CA GLU A 374 -10.25 -5.74 19.82
C GLU A 374 -11.27 -4.81 19.17
N PHE A 375 -12.25 -4.34 19.93
CA PHE A 375 -13.26 -3.42 19.44
C PHE A 375 -12.66 -2.13 18.85
N THR A 376 -11.62 -1.59 19.50
CA THR A 376 -10.91 -0.41 19.01
C THR A 376 -10.23 -0.68 17.66
N THR A 377 -9.57 -1.83 17.52
CA THR A 377 -8.92 -2.23 16.27
C THR A 377 -9.93 -2.51 15.16
N MET A 378 -11.07 -3.15 15.49
CA MET A 378 -12.19 -3.35 14.54
C MET A 378 -12.73 -2.03 14.00
N ALA A 379 -12.86 -0.98 14.85
CA ALA A 379 -13.27 0.35 14.41
C ALA A 379 -12.27 0.99 13.43
N ASP A 380 -10.97 0.85 13.70
CA ASP A 380 -9.93 1.37 12.80
C ASP A 380 -9.87 0.57 11.48
N ALA A 381 -10.11 -0.75 11.52
CA ALA A 381 -10.24 -1.60 10.33
C ALA A 381 -11.45 -1.20 9.47
N GLY A 382 -12.60 -0.91 10.11
CA GLY A 382 -13.78 -0.40 9.43
C GLY A 382 -13.53 0.91 8.68
N LYS A 383 -12.85 1.88 9.32
CA LYS A 383 -12.47 3.14 8.66
C LYS A 383 -11.58 2.91 7.44
N ALA A 384 -10.58 2.04 7.58
CA ALA A 384 -9.69 1.72 6.47
C ALA A 384 -10.44 1.04 5.31
N ALA A 385 -11.37 0.12 5.63
CA ALA A 385 -12.21 -0.54 4.64
C ALA A 385 -13.11 0.45 3.90
N LEU A 386 -13.74 1.39 4.61
CA LEU A 386 -14.55 2.45 4.02
C LEU A 386 -13.75 3.32 3.05
N TYR A 387 -12.55 3.73 3.43
CA TYR A 387 -11.68 4.54 2.56
C TYR A 387 -11.40 3.85 1.22
N ILE A 388 -10.97 2.58 1.26
CA ILE A 388 -10.70 1.81 0.05
C ILE A 388 -11.97 1.58 -0.77
N ARG A 389 -13.07 1.22 -0.09
CA ARG A 389 -14.36 0.98 -0.72
C ARG A 389 -14.88 2.22 -1.44
N TRP A 390 -14.84 3.38 -0.83
CA TRP A 390 -15.32 4.62 -1.46
C TRP A 390 -14.57 4.95 -2.74
N ILE A 391 -13.24 4.75 -2.78
CA ILE A 391 -12.48 4.89 -4.04
C ILE A 391 -12.97 3.87 -5.07
N MET A 392 -13.21 2.61 -4.67
CA MET A 392 -13.70 1.57 -5.58
C MET A 392 -15.12 1.87 -6.07
N ASP A 393 -15.99 2.37 -5.22
CA ASP A 393 -17.36 2.75 -5.58
C ASP A 393 -17.37 3.94 -6.56
N GLU A 394 -16.51 4.95 -6.34
CA GLU A 394 -16.34 6.09 -7.24
C GLU A 394 -15.90 5.65 -8.64
N ILE A 395 -15.00 4.70 -8.75
CA ILE A 395 -14.55 4.15 -10.03
C ILE A 395 -15.42 2.99 -10.53
N ASN A 396 -16.59 2.77 -9.95
CA ASN A 396 -17.53 1.68 -10.26
C ASN A 396 -16.91 0.27 -10.25
N CYS A 397 -15.84 0.07 -9.48
CA CYS A 397 -15.29 -1.26 -9.19
C CYS A 397 -16.03 -1.87 -8.00
N GLU A 398 -17.36 -2.00 -8.11
CA GLU A 398 -18.19 -2.55 -7.06
C GLU A 398 -17.76 -3.98 -6.70
N GLN A 399 -17.89 -4.29 -5.41
CA GLN A 399 -17.83 -5.69 -4.95
C GLN A 399 -19.08 -6.42 -5.43
N LYS A 400 -19.04 -6.88 -6.66
CA LYS A 400 -20.02 -7.72 -7.35
C LYS A 400 -21.22 -7.11 -8.05
N GLN A 401 -21.22 -7.56 -9.25
CA GLN A 401 -22.33 -8.02 -10.11
C GLN A 401 -23.34 -6.99 -10.61
N THR A 402 -23.20 -6.79 -11.93
CA THR A 402 -24.29 -6.92 -12.93
C THR A 402 -25.62 -6.26 -12.62
N THR A 403 -25.70 -5.29 -11.76
CA THR A 403 -26.79 -4.34 -11.81
C THR A 403 -26.20 -2.96 -11.76
N THR A 404 -26.26 -2.30 -12.89
CA THR A 404 -25.90 -0.89 -13.05
C THR A 404 -26.77 -0.06 -12.12
N ILE A 405 -26.38 0.08 -10.87
CA ILE A 405 -27.04 0.99 -9.94
C ILE A 405 -26.45 2.35 -10.22
N LYS A 406 -27.12 3.08 -11.09
CA LYS A 406 -26.91 4.51 -11.21
C LYS A 406 -27.31 5.11 -9.88
N VAL A 407 -26.34 5.52 -9.06
CA VAL A 407 -26.57 6.35 -7.89
C VAL A 407 -27.13 7.67 -8.39
N ARG A 408 -28.44 7.74 -8.56
CA ARG A 408 -29.18 8.98 -8.75
C ARG A 408 -29.50 9.53 -7.37
N ASN A 409 -28.89 10.68 -7.05
CA ASN A 409 -29.29 11.57 -5.97
C ASN A 409 -29.46 10.89 -4.60
N LYS A 410 -28.39 10.79 -3.81
CA LYS A 410 -28.40 10.58 -2.33
C LYS A 410 -29.48 9.62 -1.77
N GLN A 411 -30.08 8.78 -2.56
CA GLN A 411 -30.97 7.74 -2.09
C GLN A 411 -30.11 6.56 -1.60
N GLN A 412 -30.27 6.21 -0.34
CA GLN A 412 -29.69 4.99 0.23
C GLN A 412 -30.06 3.79 -0.67
N LEU A 413 -29.06 3.07 -1.11
CA LEU A 413 -29.28 1.83 -1.85
C LEU A 413 -29.98 0.82 -0.93
N PRO A 414 -30.93 0.04 -1.43
CA PRO A 414 -31.51 -1.04 -0.65
C PRO A 414 -30.41 -1.95 -0.09
N PRO A 415 -30.45 -2.33 1.18
CA PRO A 415 -29.42 -3.12 1.85
C PRO A 415 -29.06 -4.45 1.15
N GLU A 416 -29.98 -4.99 0.36
CA GLU A 416 -29.86 -6.25 -0.36
C GLU A 416 -28.92 -6.19 -1.58
N ILE A 417 -28.52 -4.99 -2.01
CA ILE A 417 -27.78 -4.78 -3.26
C ILE A 417 -26.29 -4.53 -3.00
N VAL A 418 -25.92 -4.06 -1.83
CA VAL A 418 -24.54 -3.74 -1.49
C VAL A 418 -23.91 -4.86 -0.64
N LYS A 419 -22.95 -5.59 -1.20
CA LYS A 419 -22.20 -6.58 -0.42
C LYS A 419 -21.26 -5.86 0.55
N PRO A 420 -21.39 -6.04 1.86
CA PRO A 420 -20.48 -5.43 2.84
C PRO A 420 -19.05 -5.97 2.71
N VAL A 421 -18.07 -5.16 3.10
CA VAL A 421 -16.67 -5.60 3.21
C VAL A 421 -16.54 -6.53 4.42
N PRO A 422 -16.22 -7.81 4.24
CA PRO A 422 -16.03 -8.73 5.36
C PRO A 422 -14.70 -8.43 6.06
N ILE A 423 -14.76 -8.20 7.36
CA ILE A 423 -13.60 -8.02 8.25
C ILE A 423 -13.64 -9.12 9.30
N LYS A 424 -12.64 -9.97 9.30
CA LYS A 424 -12.50 -11.08 10.26
C LYS A 424 -11.88 -10.59 11.56
N ALA A 425 -12.42 -11.04 12.67
CA ALA A 425 -11.89 -10.84 14.02
C ALA A 425 -12.11 -12.11 14.85
N ASP A 426 -11.27 -12.37 15.84
CA ASP A 426 -11.35 -13.59 16.65
C ASP A 426 -12.05 -13.39 18.01
N ASN A 427 -12.52 -12.18 18.31
CA ASN A 427 -13.19 -11.85 19.55
C ASN A 427 -14.71 -11.72 19.38
N VAL A 428 -15.45 -12.78 19.72
CA VAL A 428 -16.93 -12.79 19.66
C VAL A 428 -17.56 -11.67 20.47
N GLY A 429 -16.96 -11.32 21.63
CA GLY A 429 -17.47 -10.24 22.49
C GLY A 429 -17.40 -8.88 21.80
N ALA A 430 -16.29 -8.58 21.11
CA ALA A 430 -16.11 -7.35 20.35
C ALA A 430 -17.07 -7.29 19.14
N ILE A 431 -17.24 -8.41 18.42
CA ILE A 431 -18.18 -8.51 17.30
C ILE A 431 -19.62 -8.26 17.78
N ASN A 432 -20.02 -8.89 18.87
CA ASN A 432 -21.36 -8.70 19.45
C ASN A 432 -21.62 -7.25 19.87
N ILE A 433 -20.60 -6.54 20.39
CA ILE A 433 -20.71 -5.11 20.70
C ILE A 433 -20.88 -4.30 19.42
N ALA A 434 -20.10 -4.59 18.38
CA ALA A 434 -20.12 -3.86 17.10
C ALA A 434 -21.45 -4.02 16.32
N THR A 435 -22.18 -5.11 16.56
CA THR A 435 -23.40 -5.46 15.83
C THR A 435 -24.69 -5.38 16.69
N ALA A 436 -24.57 -5.13 18.00
CA ALA A 436 -25.71 -5.07 18.90
C ALA A 436 -26.52 -3.78 18.73
N GLN A 437 -27.83 -3.88 18.62
CA GLN A 437 -28.74 -2.72 18.50
C GLN A 437 -28.85 -1.87 19.77
N GLN A 438 -28.33 -2.35 20.90
CA GLN A 438 -28.35 -1.60 22.17
C GLN A 438 -26.96 -1.63 22.83
N PRO A 439 -26.43 -0.46 23.25
CA PRO A 439 -25.16 -0.40 23.95
C PRO A 439 -25.24 -1.14 25.27
N THR A 440 -24.37 -2.10 25.49
CA THR A 440 -24.25 -2.78 26.79
C THR A 440 -23.62 -1.82 27.81
N ARG A 441 -23.89 -2.03 29.10
CA ARG A 441 -23.32 -1.21 30.20
C ARG A 441 -21.79 -1.12 30.19
N ARG A 442 -21.10 -2.00 29.43
CA ARG A 442 -19.63 -2.05 29.33
C ARG A 442 -19.04 -1.06 28.33
N VAL A 443 -19.84 -0.34 27.55
CA VAL A 443 -19.39 0.44 26.38
C VAL A 443 -19.52 1.95 26.54
N LYS A 444 -19.93 2.45 27.72
CA LYS A 444 -20.21 3.90 27.94
C LYS A 444 -19.08 4.87 27.56
N HIS A 445 -17.82 4.44 27.64
CA HIS A 445 -16.66 5.27 27.30
C HIS A 445 -16.15 5.10 25.85
N VAL A 446 -16.81 4.26 25.05
CA VAL A 446 -16.46 3.98 23.65
C VAL A 446 -17.59 4.39 22.68
N GLU A 447 -18.54 5.20 23.15
CA GLU A 447 -19.81 5.52 22.49
C GLU A 447 -19.67 5.94 21.01
N MET A 448 -18.78 6.88 20.70
CA MET A 448 -18.65 7.39 19.33
C MET A 448 -18.22 6.31 18.33
N LYS A 449 -17.26 5.46 18.70
CA LYS A 449 -16.81 4.35 17.85
C LYS A 449 -17.91 3.29 17.70
N TYR A 450 -18.64 3.03 18.79
CA TYR A 450 -19.77 2.10 18.80
C TYR A 450 -20.84 2.51 17.79
N PHE A 451 -21.31 3.76 17.86
CA PHE A 451 -22.36 4.24 16.95
C PHE A 451 -21.88 4.24 15.48
N ALA A 452 -20.63 4.62 15.23
CA ALA A 452 -20.08 4.58 13.88
C ALA A 452 -20.04 3.14 13.32
N MET A 453 -19.56 2.17 14.11
CA MET A 453 -19.49 0.76 13.68
C MET A 453 -20.87 0.16 13.46
N LEU A 454 -21.83 0.45 14.36
CA LEU A 454 -23.21 0.03 14.22
C LEU A 454 -23.81 0.57 12.91
N GLN A 455 -23.66 1.87 12.64
CA GLN A 455 -24.13 2.49 11.42
C GLN A 455 -23.52 1.83 10.19
N TRP A 456 -22.18 1.61 10.16
CA TRP A 456 -21.52 0.98 9.00
C TRP A 456 -22.02 -0.44 8.75
N THR A 457 -22.39 -1.16 9.81
CA THR A 457 -22.93 -2.52 9.73
C THR A 457 -24.38 -2.50 9.25
N GLU A 458 -25.22 -1.59 9.78
CA GLU A 458 -26.61 -1.41 9.36
C GLU A 458 -26.71 -0.93 7.88
N ASP A 459 -25.85 0.00 7.49
CA ASP A 459 -25.74 0.51 6.11
C ASP A 459 -25.09 -0.48 5.14
N LYS A 460 -24.70 -1.67 5.60
CA LYS A 460 -24.05 -2.72 4.79
C LYS A 460 -22.73 -2.27 4.13
N TYR A 461 -22.01 -1.37 4.75
CA TYR A 461 -20.65 -1.03 4.31
C TYR A 461 -19.63 -2.06 4.76
N VAL A 462 -19.76 -2.55 5.99
CA VAL A 462 -18.81 -3.49 6.61
C VAL A 462 -19.59 -4.61 7.28
N GLU A 463 -19.03 -5.80 7.31
CA GLU A 463 -19.52 -6.95 8.07
C GLU A 463 -18.38 -7.53 8.92
N TYR A 464 -18.57 -7.58 10.24
CA TYR A 464 -17.59 -8.22 11.12
C TYR A 464 -17.93 -9.71 11.28
N GLN A 465 -16.97 -10.54 10.87
CA GLN A 465 -17.12 -12.00 10.87
C GLN A 465 -16.17 -12.64 11.86
N TYR A 466 -16.64 -13.66 12.57
CA TYR A 466 -15.77 -14.43 13.46
C TYR A 466 -14.80 -15.31 12.66
N THR A 467 -13.56 -15.35 13.10
CA THR A 467 -12.55 -16.32 12.65
C THR A 467 -11.82 -16.91 13.85
N ASN A 468 -11.33 -18.14 13.72
CA ASN A 468 -10.51 -18.73 14.77
C ASN A 468 -9.12 -18.06 14.79
N SER A 469 -8.57 -17.80 16.00
CA SER A 469 -7.24 -17.19 16.15
C SER A 469 -6.12 -17.95 15.41
N ALA A 470 -6.24 -19.28 15.27
CA ALA A 470 -5.27 -20.09 14.54
C ALA A 470 -5.28 -19.82 13.01
N THR A 471 -6.40 -19.34 12.48
CA THR A 471 -6.61 -19.03 11.05
C THR A 471 -6.71 -17.53 10.78
N ASN A 472 -6.63 -16.69 11.80
CA ASN A 472 -6.58 -15.24 11.64
C ASN A 472 -5.18 -14.82 11.17
N TYR A 473 -5.06 -14.56 9.86
CA TYR A 473 -3.76 -14.20 9.27
C TYR A 473 -3.25 -12.81 9.70
N SER A 474 -4.09 -11.96 10.31
CA SER A 474 -3.64 -10.70 10.90
C SER A 474 -2.86 -10.89 12.19
N ASP A 475 -3.02 -12.00 12.91
CA ASP A 475 -2.31 -12.32 14.15
C ASP A 475 -0.77 -12.23 14.04
N SER A 476 -0.21 -12.49 12.86
CA SER A 476 1.24 -12.34 12.62
C SER A 476 1.70 -10.88 12.45
N LEU A 477 0.78 -9.94 12.35
CA LEU A 477 1.09 -8.51 12.35
C LEU A 477 1.13 -7.91 13.76
N SER A 478 0.77 -8.68 14.82
CA SER A 478 0.83 -8.28 16.23
C SER A 478 1.78 -9.09 17.07
N LYS A 479 2.05 -10.32 16.65
CA LYS A 479 2.82 -11.30 17.44
C LYS A 479 4.04 -11.75 16.67
N ILE A 480 5.13 -11.94 17.38
CA ILE A 480 6.33 -12.57 16.84
C ILE A 480 6.11 -14.06 16.85
N ASN A 481 5.83 -14.63 15.67
CA ASN A 481 5.53 -16.04 15.50
C ASN A 481 6.75 -16.87 15.12
N GLY A 482 6.69 -18.18 15.39
CA GLY A 482 7.67 -19.14 14.86
C GLY A 482 7.59 -19.22 13.33
N SER A 483 8.64 -19.75 12.70
CA SER A 483 8.85 -19.72 11.26
C SER A 483 7.64 -20.23 10.45
N THR A 484 7.06 -21.37 10.81
CA THR A 484 5.94 -21.95 10.07
C THR A 484 4.72 -21.01 10.03
N LYS A 485 4.25 -20.55 11.20
CA LYS A 485 3.09 -19.65 11.29
C LYS A 485 3.37 -18.29 10.65
N HIS A 486 4.59 -17.77 10.82
CA HIS A 486 5.01 -16.52 10.20
C HIS A 486 4.88 -16.61 8.66
N HIS A 487 5.45 -17.64 8.05
CA HIS A 487 5.37 -17.80 6.59
C HIS A 487 3.95 -18.08 6.11
N GLU A 488 3.20 -18.97 6.77
CA GLU A 488 1.81 -19.27 6.40
C GLU A 488 0.93 -18.02 6.33
N HIS A 489 0.98 -17.15 7.33
CA HIS A 489 0.15 -15.95 7.38
C HIS A 489 0.61 -14.87 6.37
N PHE A 490 1.94 -14.68 6.23
CA PHE A 490 2.44 -13.71 5.27
C PHE A 490 2.39 -14.20 3.82
N ASP A 491 2.38 -15.52 3.59
CA ASP A 491 2.09 -16.07 2.26
C ASP A 491 0.68 -15.71 1.79
N ILE A 492 -0.28 -15.61 2.72
CA ILE A 492 -1.62 -15.14 2.43
C ILE A 492 -1.62 -13.62 2.20
N SER A 493 -1.23 -12.85 3.22
CA SER A 493 -1.39 -11.39 3.20
C SER A 493 -0.50 -10.69 2.16
N MET A 494 0.64 -11.28 1.79
CA MET A 494 1.50 -10.80 0.71
C MET A 494 1.14 -11.37 -0.68
N GLY A 495 0.09 -12.17 -0.79
CA GLY A 495 -0.33 -12.74 -2.07
C GLY A 495 0.66 -13.76 -2.67
N ARG A 496 1.50 -14.39 -1.83
CA ARG A 496 2.45 -15.43 -2.28
C ARG A 496 1.77 -16.76 -2.58
N GLN A 497 0.56 -16.95 -2.05
CA GLN A 497 -0.32 -18.05 -2.43
C GLN A 497 -1.20 -17.63 -3.61
N ARG A 498 -1.23 -18.47 -4.65
CA ARG A 498 -2.07 -18.19 -5.81
C ARG A 498 -3.54 -18.47 -5.47
N PRO A 499 -4.45 -17.51 -5.59
CA PRO A 499 -5.86 -17.71 -5.27
C PRO A 499 -6.56 -18.63 -6.29
N LEU A 500 -7.66 -19.27 -5.89
CA LEU A 500 -8.40 -20.22 -6.72
C LEU A 500 -8.86 -19.62 -8.05
N TYR A 501 -9.38 -18.39 -8.05
CA TYR A 501 -9.82 -17.72 -9.27
C TYR A 501 -8.70 -17.58 -10.31
N ALA A 502 -7.44 -17.49 -9.89
CA ALA A 502 -6.29 -17.39 -10.78
C ALA A 502 -5.74 -18.77 -11.21
N ILE A 503 -5.97 -19.83 -10.42
CA ILE A 503 -5.53 -21.20 -10.74
C ILE A 503 -6.32 -21.76 -11.93
N GLN A 504 -7.62 -21.47 -12.03
CA GLN A 504 -8.49 -21.95 -13.11
C GLN A 504 -8.04 -21.54 -14.50
N LEU A 505 -7.20 -20.51 -14.62
CA LEU A 505 -6.67 -20.01 -15.89
C LEU A 505 -5.63 -20.93 -16.55
N ASN A 506 -4.97 -21.81 -15.81
CA ASN A 506 -3.88 -22.66 -16.32
C ASN A 506 -4.31 -24.09 -16.66
N VAL A 507 -5.57 -24.43 -16.46
CA VAL A 507 -6.08 -25.76 -16.84
C VAL A 507 -6.50 -25.69 -18.30
N SER A 508 -5.57 -26.04 -19.20
CA SER A 508 -5.97 -26.31 -20.58
C SER A 508 -7.09 -27.34 -20.58
N LYS A 509 -8.11 -27.17 -21.44
CA LYS A 509 -9.28 -28.08 -21.57
C LYS A 509 -8.93 -29.56 -21.74
N SER A 510 -7.67 -29.90 -21.98
CA SER A 510 -7.15 -31.25 -22.17
C SER A 510 -6.75 -31.98 -20.88
N ALA A 511 -6.68 -31.31 -19.73
CA ALA A 511 -6.18 -31.92 -18.48
C ALA A 511 -7.20 -31.96 -17.32
N VAL A 512 -8.45 -31.56 -17.55
CA VAL A 512 -9.50 -31.69 -16.55
C VAL A 512 -10.04 -33.13 -16.57
N ASN A 513 -9.47 -33.95 -15.72
CA ASN A 513 -10.13 -35.21 -15.38
C ASN A 513 -11.51 -34.91 -14.79
N LYS A 514 -12.56 -35.48 -15.36
CA LYS A 514 -13.97 -35.30 -14.97
C LYS A 514 -14.21 -35.38 -13.44
N CYS A 515 -13.38 -36.14 -12.73
CA CYS A 515 -13.46 -36.28 -11.26
C CYS A 515 -13.22 -34.99 -10.47
N THR A 516 -12.43 -34.04 -10.99
CA THR A 516 -12.13 -32.80 -10.26
C THR A 516 -13.26 -31.79 -10.39
N LEU A 517 -13.95 -31.76 -11.53
CA LEU A 517 -15.12 -30.91 -11.75
C LEU A 517 -16.35 -31.39 -10.97
N ASP A 518 -16.56 -32.68 -10.87
CA ASP A 518 -17.67 -33.28 -10.11
C ASP A 518 -17.52 -33.08 -8.61
N TYR A 519 -16.28 -32.94 -8.11
CA TYR A 519 -16.00 -32.63 -6.69
C TYR A 519 -16.27 -31.16 -6.33
N ILE A 520 -15.91 -30.24 -7.25
CA ILE A 520 -16.13 -28.79 -7.07
C ILE A 520 -17.61 -28.41 -7.22
N MET A 521 -18.37 -29.12 -8.06
CA MET A 521 -19.81 -28.88 -8.30
C MET A 521 -20.72 -29.53 -7.23
N LYS A 522 -20.18 -30.37 -6.35
CA LYS A 522 -20.92 -31.01 -5.25
C LYS A 522 -20.70 -30.33 -3.87
N MET A 523 -19.82 -29.30 -3.79
CA MET A 523 -19.69 -28.38 -2.67
C MET A 523 -20.37 -27.04 -2.99
#